data_db6bf71d645abb06064f6fe4d527b3d2
#
_entry.id   db6bf71d645abb06064f6fe4d527b3d2
#
_cell.length_a   1.000
_cell.length_b   1.000
_cell.length_c   1.000
_cell.angle_alpha   90.00
_cell.angle_beta   90.00
_cell.angle_gamma   90.00
#
_symmetry.space_group_name_H-M   'P 1'
#
loop_
_entity.id
_entity.type
_entity.pdbx_description
1 polymer ?
#
loop_
_entity_poly.entity_id
_entity_poly.type
_entity_poly.pdbx_seq_one_letter_code
_entity_poly.pdbx_strand_id
1 'polypeptide(L)'
;MLVDSHCHLDFPDFAQELDAVVGRAKAAGVGRFVTISTRVRKHGDLIAIAERFPDVFCSVGTHPHHADEELDIGTVDLVARTRHPKVVAIGEAGLDYHYDNAPRDAQEQGFRAHIAAARETGLPLVIHAREADADVLKILREETGKGPFPAVLHCFTGGRELAFGAVELGLYVSFTGILTYKKTDELRAIARDLPAERVLVETDAPYLAPGKFRGKRCEPAYVAETAKVLADVRGASEGEIARQTTDNFFRLFSKVPRPAELAA
;
A
#
# COMPACT_ATOMS: atom_id res chain seq x y z
N MET A 1 17.75 1.04 6.02
CA MET A 1 16.79 1.87 5.25
C MET A 1 15.40 1.33 5.50
N LEU A 2 14.38 2.19 5.54
CA LEU A 2 12.96 1.83 5.50
C LEU A 2 12.35 2.26 4.16
N VAL A 3 11.18 1.74 3.86
CA VAL A 3 10.34 2.16 2.72
C VAL A 3 8.95 2.47 3.24
N ASP A 4 8.37 3.59 2.78
CA ASP A 4 6.96 3.86 2.94
C ASP A 4 6.23 3.36 1.69
N SER A 5 5.61 2.19 1.78
CA SER A 5 4.99 1.54 0.62
C SER A 5 3.63 2.13 0.24
N HIS A 6 3.07 3.03 1.06
CA HIS A 6 1.78 3.66 0.81
C HIS A 6 1.63 5.00 1.54
N CYS A 7 1.60 6.09 0.77
CA CYS A 7 1.28 7.44 1.25
C CYS A 7 0.58 8.23 0.13
N HIS A 8 -0.06 9.36 0.46
CA HIS A 8 -0.75 10.24 -0.49
C HIS A 8 -0.10 11.62 -0.53
N LEU A 9 1.04 11.74 -1.24
CA LEU A 9 1.82 12.97 -1.31
C LEU A 9 1.15 14.08 -2.13
N ASP A 10 0.14 13.73 -2.93
CA ASP A 10 -0.68 14.65 -3.74
C ASP A 10 -1.80 15.34 -2.95
N PHE A 11 -2.03 14.92 -1.70
CA PHE A 11 -3.09 15.50 -0.89
C PHE A 11 -2.77 16.93 -0.45
N PRO A 12 -3.80 17.81 -0.36
CA PRO A 12 -3.63 19.22 0.01
C PRO A 12 -2.86 19.45 1.31
N ASP A 13 -2.90 18.46 2.21
CA ASP A 13 -2.20 18.46 3.50
C ASP A 13 -0.68 18.67 3.35
N PHE A 14 -0.10 18.28 2.22
CA PHE A 14 1.34 18.37 1.96
C PHE A 14 1.72 19.45 0.96
N ALA A 15 0.76 20.07 0.25
CA ALA A 15 1.02 20.95 -0.87
C ALA A 15 2.00 22.11 -0.56
N GLN A 16 1.93 22.66 0.66
CA GLN A 16 2.73 23.83 1.07
C GLN A 16 4.17 23.46 1.50
N GLU A 17 4.43 22.20 1.84
CA GLU A 17 5.70 21.78 2.44
C GLU A 17 6.20 20.42 1.96
N LEU A 18 5.84 19.99 0.76
CA LEU A 18 6.14 18.64 0.24
C LEU A 18 7.65 18.33 0.28
N ASP A 19 8.52 19.29 -0.06
CA ASP A 19 9.98 19.10 0.03
C ASP A 19 10.45 18.85 1.46
N ALA A 20 9.87 19.58 2.41
CA ALA A 20 10.20 19.42 3.83
C ALA A 20 9.70 18.06 4.36
N VAL A 21 8.51 17.62 3.94
CA VAL A 21 7.94 16.30 4.29
C VAL A 21 8.86 15.18 3.81
N VAL A 22 9.23 15.21 2.53
CA VAL A 22 10.16 14.22 1.96
C VAL A 22 11.54 14.30 2.63
N GLY A 23 12.02 15.50 2.92
CA GLY A 23 13.28 15.73 3.62
C GLY A 23 13.30 15.13 5.03
N ARG A 24 12.23 15.33 5.81
CA ARG A 24 12.08 14.74 7.16
C ARG A 24 12.04 13.22 7.10
N ALA A 25 11.34 12.66 6.12
CA ALA A 25 11.28 11.22 5.95
C ALA A 25 12.64 10.61 5.60
N LYS A 26 13.41 11.25 4.71
CA LYS A 26 14.79 10.83 4.42
C LYS A 26 15.69 10.89 5.66
N ALA A 27 15.57 11.97 6.45
CA ALA A 27 16.31 12.11 7.71
C ALA A 27 15.93 11.01 8.74
N ALA A 28 14.69 10.48 8.68
CA ALA A 28 14.23 9.35 9.47
C ALA A 28 14.65 7.97 8.90
N GLY A 29 15.42 7.93 7.82
CA GLY A 29 15.92 6.69 7.21
C GLY A 29 14.99 6.06 6.16
N VAL A 30 13.96 6.79 5.69
CA VAL A 30 13.08 6.34 4.61
C VAL A 30 13.74 6.62 3.26
N GLY A 31 14.03 5.59 2.50
CA GLY A 31 14.76 5.71 1.24
C GLY A 31 13.93 5.57 -0.03
N ARG A 32 12.68 5.11 0.07
CA ARG A 32 11.73 5.00 -1.06
C ARG A 32 10.32 5.26 -0.59
N PHE A 33 9.51 5.80 -1.51
CA PHE A 33 8.12 6.16 -1.27
C PHE A 33 7.26 5.72 -2.45
N VAL A 34 6.07 5.19 -2.18
CA VAL A 34 5.05 5.01 -3.22
C VAL A 34 3.86 5.89 -2.89
N THR A 35 3.64 6.94 -3.70
CA THR A 35 2.44 7.77 -3.60
C THR A 35 1.30 7.11 -4.37
N ILE A 36 0.13 7.01 -3.73
CA ILE A 36 -0.94 6.12 -4.17
C ILE A 36 -2.08 6.90 -4.82
N SER A 37 -2.49 6.41 -5.99
CA SER A 37 -3.60 6.96 -6.76
C SER A 37 -4.95 6.62 -6.14
N THR A 38 -5.79 7.63 -5.97
CA THR A 38 -7.19 7.46 -5.58
C THR A 38 -8.16 7.65 -6.75
N ARG A 39 -7.71 8.31 -7.84
CA ARG A 39 -8.45 8.50 -9.09
C ARG A 39 -7.50 8.50 -10.28
N VAL A 40 -7.80 7.68 -11.26
CA VAL A 40 -7.01 7.63 -12.51
C VAL A 40 -7.03 8.95 -13.27
N ARG A 41 -8.15 9.69 -13.22
CA ARG A 41 -8.26 11.03 -13.85
C ARG A 41 -7.31 12.07 -13.25
N LYS A 42 -6.85 11.88 -12.02
CA LYS A 42 -5.88 12.74 -11.33
C LYS A 42 -4.44 12.22 -11.38
N HIS A 43 -4.20 11.13 -12.09
CA HIS A 43 -2.90 10.47 -12.14
C HIS A 43 -1.75 11.38 -12.59
N GLY A 44 -2.03 12.42 -13.39
CA GLY A 44 -1.02 13.42 -13.80
C GLY A 44 -0.34 14.13 -12.64
N ASP A 45 -1.08 14.41 -11.55
CA ASP A 45 -0.55 15.06 -10.36
C ASP A 45 0.46 14.17 -9.62
N LEU A 46 0.16 12.85 -9.55
CA LEU A 46 1.07 11.87 -8.96
C LEU A 46 2.35 11.71 -9.78
N ILE A 47 2.23 11.68 -11.11
CA ILE A 47 3.40 11.62 -12.01
C ILE A 47 4.29 12.83 -11.77
N ALA A 48 3.73 14.04 -11.72
CA ALA A 48 4.50 15.27 -11.49
C ALA A 48 5.28 15.22 -10.16
N ILE A 49 4.67 14.70 -9.09
CA ILE A 49 5.35 14.49 -7.80
C ILE A 49 6.44 13.43 -7.93
N ALA A 50 6.16 12.30 -8.54
CA ALA A 50 7.12 11.21 -8.68
C ALA A 50 8.33 11.60 -9.55
N GLU A 51 8.14 12.45 -10.56
CA GLU A 51 9.24 12.99 -11.38
C GLU A 51 10.09 14.01 -10.63
N ARG A 52 9.48 14.80 -9.73
CA ARG A 52 10.18 15.79 -8.92
C ARG A 52 11.17 15.16 -7.94
N PHE A 53 10.89 13.97 -7.43
CA PHE A 53 11.72 13.29 -6.44
C PHE A 53 12.23 11.94 -6.98
N PRO A 54 13.56 11.71 -7.04
CA PRO A 54 14.10 10.47 -7.59
C PRO A 54 13.66 9.23 -6.81
N ASP A 55 13.42 9.36 -5.51
CA ASP A 55 13.07 8.27 -4.59
C ASP A 55 11.56 8.05 -4.44
N VAL A 56 10.73 8.88 -5.10
CA VAL A 56 9.27 8.75 -5.12
C VAL A 56 8.83 8.04 -6.39
N PHE A 57 7.91 7.09 -6.23
CA PHE A 57 7.23 6.34 -7.28
C PHE A 57 5.73 6.46 -7.04
N CYS A 58 4.90 6.02 -7.98
CA CYS A 58 3.45 6.10 -7.84
C CYS A 58 2.74 4.83 -8.32
N SER A 59 1.50 4.69 -7.91
CA SER A 59 0.55 3.71 -8.44
C SER A 59 -0.39 4.36 -9.45
N VAL A 60 -1.21 3.55 -10.13
CA VAL A 60 -2.35 3.98 -10.95
C VAL A 60 -3.57 3.16 -10.61
N GLY A 61 -4.65 3.82 -10.23
CA GLY A 61 -5.91 3.14 -9.91
C GLY A 61 -6.97 4.06 -9.34
N THR A 62 -8.15 3.49 -9.12
CA THR A 62 -9.34 4.15 -8.60
C THR A 62 -9.73 3.52 -7.27
N HIS A 63 -9.65 4.29 -6.20
CA HIS A 63 -10.05 3.90 -4.86
C HIS A 63 -11.54 3.49 -4.83
N PRO A 64 -11.95 2.49 -4.04
CA PRO A 64 -13.35 2.06 -3.98
C PRO A 64 -14.36 3.18 -3.70
N HIS A 65 -13.99 4.24 -2.99
CA HIS A 65 -14.86 5.40 -2.77
C HIS A 65 -15.26 6.16 -4.04
N HIS A 66 -14.55 5.94 -5.13
CA HIS A 66 -14.72 6.64 -6.41
C HIS A 66 -14.96 5.67 -7.56
N ALA A 67 -15.29 4.43 -7.26
CA ALA A 67 -15.45 3.38 -8.24
C ALA A 67 -16.51 3.72 -9.30
N ASP A 68 -17.63 4.32 -8.90
CA ASP A 68 -18.72 4.75 -9.80
C ASP A 68 -18.38 5.97 -10.65
N GLU A 69 -17.40 6.79 -10.23
CA GLU A 69 -16.94 7.96 -10.98
C GLU A 69 -16.08 7.59 -12.21
N GLU A 70 -15.50 6.38 -12.23
CA GLU A 70 -14.49 5.95 -13.20
C GLU A 70 -14.76 4.55 -13.79
N LEU A 71 -16.03 4.11 -13.87
CA LEU A 71 -16.42 2.81 -14.46
C LEU A 71 -16.06 2.67 -15.95
N ASP A 72 -15.86 3.77 -16.64
CA ASP A 72 -15.39 3.82 -18.03
C ASP A 72 -13.87 3.57 -18.16
N ILE A 73 -13.12 3.58 -17.05
CA ILE A 73 -11.68 3.28 -17.03
C ILE A 73 -11.50 1.79 -16.80
N GLY A 74 -11.16 1.09 -17.87
CA GLY A 74 -10.98 -0.36 -17.82
C GLY A 74 -9.52 -0.80 -17.70
N THR A 75 -9.32 -2.11 -17.74
CA THR A 75 -7.99 -2.76 -17.68
C THR A 75 -7.00 -2.18 -18.68
N VAL A 76 -7.41 -1.94 -19.92
CA VAL A 76 -6.56 -1.41 -21.01
C VAL A 76 -6.01 -0.03 -20.66
N ASP A 77 -6.83 0.84 -20.06
CA ASP A 77 -6.44 2.20 -19.67
C ASP A 77 -5.42 2.17 -18.53
N LEU A 78 -5.64 1.29 -17.56
CA LEU A 78 -4.72 1.06 -16.44
C LEU A 78 -3.36 0.57 -16.96
N VAL A 79 -3.35 -0.48 -17.79
CA VAL A 79 -2.14 -1.06 -18.38
C VAL A 79 -1.37 -0.02 -19.20
N ALA A 80 -2.05 0.80 -20.01
CA ALA A 80 -1.40 1.85 -20.79
C ALA A 80 -0.61 2.84 -19.92
N ARG A 81 -1.15 3.21 -18.76
CA ARG A 81 -0.51 4.17 -17.83
C ARG A 81 0.71 3.58 -17.11
N THR A 82 0.78 2.25 -16.96
CA THR A 82 1.94 1.59 -16.33
C THR A 82 3.22 1.66 -17.16
N ARG A 83 3.15 2.11 -18.41
CA ARG A 83 4.34 2.31 -19.27
C ARG A 83 5.27 3.40 -18.73
N HIS A 84 4.73 4.35 -17.95
CA HIS A 84 5.54 5.39 -17.32
C HIS A 84 6.52 4.76 -16.31
N PRO A 85 7.82 5.14 -16.32
CA PRO A 85 8.85 4.49 -15.49
C PRO A 85 8.59 4.66 -13.97
N LYS A 86 7.92 5.73 -13.57
CA LYS A 86 7.58 6.01 -12.17
C LYS A 86 6.34 5.27 -11.68
N VAL A 87 5.53 4.68 -12.56
CA VAL A 87 4.36 3.87 -12.18
C VAL A 87 4.81 2.45 -11.89
N VAL A 88 4.72 2.06 -10.62
CA VAL A 88 5.28 0.81 -10.10
C VAL A 88 4.24 -0.13 -9.50
N ALA A 89 2.98 0.29 -9.46
CA ALA A 89 1.86 -0.48 -8.92
C ALA A 89 0.55 -0.12 -9.62
N ILE A 90 -0.40 -1.04 -9.55
CA ILE A 90 -1.82 -0.85 -9.85
C ILE A 90 -2.55 -0.53 -8.54
N GLY A 91 -3.56 0.30 -8.56
CA GLY A 91 -4.35 0.63 -7.38
C GLY A 91 -4.05 2.06 -6.88
N GLU A 92 -4.70 2.41 -5.85
CA GLU A 92 -5.46 1.61 -4.87
C GLU A 92 -6.81 1.17 -5.45
N ALA A 93 -7.22 -0.07 -5.20
CA ALA A 93 -8.53 -0.59 -5.56
C ALA A 93 -8.95 -1.68 -4.56
N GLY A 94 -10.23 -1.96 -4.45
CA GLY A 94 -10.72 -2.95 -3.51
C GLY A 94 -12.16 -2.68 -3.10
N LEU A 95 -12.49 -3.02 -1.83
CA LEU A 95 -13.85 -2.89 -1.29
C LEU A 95 -13.84 -2.12 0.05
N ASP A 96 -14.76 -1.18 0.20
CA ASP A 96 -15.02 -0.44 1.43
C ASP A 96 -16.52 -0.46 1.75
N TYR A 97 -16.90 -1.29 2.71
CA TYR A 97 -18.28 -1.42 3.19
C TYR A 97 -18.54 -0.61 4.46
N HIS A 98 -17.51 0.04 4.99
CA HIS A 98 -17.64 0.92 6.15
C HIS A 98 -18.21 2.27 5.74
N TYR A 99 -17.63 2.92 4.74
CA TYR A 99 -18.10 4.21 4.22
C TYR A 99 -19.17 4.04 3.16
N ASP A 100 -19.10 2.98 2.35
CA ASP A 100 -20.08 2.63 1.31
C ASP A 100 -20.36 3.81 0.34
N ASN A 101 -19.29 4.59 0.02
CA ASN A 101 -19.40 5.84 -0.73
C ASN A 101 -19.76 5.62 -2.21
N ALA A 102 -19.41 4.47 -2.77
CA ALA A 102 -19.81 4.04 -4.11
C ALA A 102 -20.60 2.72 -4.02
N PRO A 103 -21.50 2.43 -4.96
CA PRO A 103 -22.21 1.16 -5.01
C PRO A 103 -21.25 -0.05 -4.99
N ARG A 104 -21.60 -1.10 -4.27
CA ARG A 104 -20.73 -2.27 -4.07
C ARG A 104 -20.43 -3.03 -5.36
N ASP A 105 -21.39 -3.07 -6.29
CA ASP A 105 -21.19 -3.65 -7.61
C ASP A 105 -20.18 -2.85 -8.45
N ALA A 106 -20.19 -1.52 -8.35
CA ALA A 106 -19.18 -0.67 -8.97
C ALA A 106 -17.80 -0.89 -8.36
N GLN A 107 -17.72 -1.01 -7.02
CA GLN A 107 -16.47 -1.34 -6.33
C GLN A 107 -15.93 -2.71 -6.78
N GLU A 108 -16.76 -3.74 -6.84
CA GLU A 108 -16.36 -5.08 -7.30
C GLU A 108 -15.91 -5.05 -8.77
N GLN A 109 -16.64 -4.39 -9.66
CA GLN A 109 -16.27 -4.24 -11.06
C GLN A 109 -14.91 -3.57 -11.21
N GLY A 110 -14.70 -2.45 -10.53
CA GLY A 110 -13.42 -1.74 -10.50
C GLY A 110 -12.29 -2.62 -9.96
N PHE A 111 -12.52 -3.29 -8.83
CA PHE A 111 -11.53 -4.18 -8.22
C PHE A 111 -11.08 -5.29 -9.17
N ARG A 112 -12.01 -5.97 -9.85
CA ARG A 112 -11.69 -7.02 -10.84
C ARG A 112 -10.93 -6.47 -12.05
N ALA A 113 -11.24 -5.28 -12.52
CA ALA A 113 -10.52 -4.63 -13.62
C ALA A 113 -9.06 -4.33 -13.23
N HIS A 114 -8.82 -3.89 -11.98
CA HIS A 114 -7.48 -3.64 -11.45
C HIS A 114 -6.70 -4.95 -11.23
N ILE A 115 -7.34 -6.01 -10.76
CA ILE A 115 -6.72 -7.35 -10.68
C ILE A 115 -6.28 -7.83 -12.07
N ALA A 116 -7.12 -7.65 -13.08
CA ALA A 116 -6.78 -8.03 -14.46
C ALA A 116 -5.57 -7.23 -14.98
N ALA A 117 -5.50 -5.92 -14.68
CA ALA A 117 -4.35 -5.08 -15.04
C ALA A 117 -3.06 -5.51 -14.30
N ALA A 118 -3.16 -5.84 -13.02
CA ALA A 118 -2.02 -6.35 -12.24
C ALA A 118 -1.50 -7.68 -12.79
N ARG A 119 -2.40 -8.58 -13.19
CA ARG A 119 -2.07 -9.87 -13.83
C ARG A 119 -1.36 -9.66 -15.17
N GLU A 120 -1.88 -8.75 -16.01
CA GLU A 120 -1.31 -8.46 -17.33
C GLU A 120 0.07 -7.81 -17.26
N THR A 121 0.25 -6.88 -16.32
CA THR A 121 1.49 -6.10 -16.21
C THR A 121 2.55 -6.75 -15.32
N GLY A 122 2.16 -7.67 -14.45
CA GLY A 122 3.01 -8.20 -13.38
C GLY A 122 3.34 -7.17 -12.28
N LEU A 123 2.74 -5.97 -12.32
CA LEU A 123 2.89 -4.98 -11.25
C LEU A 123 1.99 -5.30 -10.05
N PRO A 124 2.45 -5.01 -8.82
CA PRO A 124 1.65 -5.31 -7.64
C PRO A 124 0.35 -4.48 -7.60
N LEU A 125 -0.72 -5.13 -7.18
CA LEU A 125 -1.97 -4.49 -6.84
C LEU A 125 -1.94 -4.05 -5.38
N VAL A 126 -2.23 -2.78 -5.12
CA VAL A 126 -2.46 -2.23 -3.78
C VAL A 126 -3.95 -2.36 -3.47
N ILE A 127 -4.29 -3.23 -2.50
CA ILE A 127 -5.67 -3.62 -2.19
C ILE A 127 -6.15 -2.92 -0.94
N HIS A 128 -7.25 -2.17 -1.09
CA HIS A 128 -8.06 -1.64 0.01
C HIS A 128 -9.08 -2.68 0.47
N ALA A 129 -9.17 -2.92 1.77
CA ALA A 129 -10.16 -3.81 2.36
C ALA A 129 -10.66 -3.24 3.69
N ARG A 130 -11.93 -2.83 3.75
CA ARG A 130 -12.51 -2.31 4.99
C ARG A 130 -13.93 -2.82 5.19
N GLU A 131 -14.12 -3.61 6.27
CA GLU A 131 -15.39 -4.29 6.59
C GLU A 131 -15.93 -5.14 5.42
N ALA A 132 -15.03 -5.66 4.56
CA ALA A 132 -15.35 -6.41 3.34
C ALA A 132 -14.54 -7.71 3.22
N ASP A 133 -13.98 -8.21 4.31
CA ASP A 133 -12.99 -9.30 4.35
C ASP A 133 -13.42 -10.53 3.55
N ALA A 134 -14.66 -11.00 3.74
CA ALA A 134 -15.16 -12.21 3.10
C ALA A 134 -15.25 -12.06 1.57
N ASP A 135 -15.77 -10.92 1.09
CA ASP A 135 -15.90 -10.66 -0.33
C ASP A 135 -14.54 -10.39 -0.99
N VAL A 136 -13.64 -9.67 -0.30
CA VAL A 136 -12.26 -9.49 -0.78
C VAL A 136 -11.58 -10.85 -0.93
N LEU A 137 -11.61 -11.72 0.09
CA LEU A 137 -10.96 -13.02 0.03
C LEU A 137 -11.58 -13.93 -1.05
N LYS A 138 -12.91 -13.90 -1.19
CA LYS A 138 -13.63 -14.62 -2.25
C LYS A 138 -13.15 -14.20 -3.63
N ILE A 139 -13.11 -12.88 -3.90
CA ILE A 139 -12.67 -12.32 -5.19
C ILE A 139 -11.21 -12.69 -5.45
N LEU A 140 -10.34 -12.57 -4.45
CA LEU A 140 -8.93 -12.94 -4.58
C LEU A 140 -8.75 -14.41 -4.96
N ARG A 141 -9.50 -15.33 -4.34
CA ARG A 141 -9.48 -16.76 -4.68
C ARG A 141 -9.98 -17.02 -6.10
N GLU A 142 -11.09 -16.42 -6.50
CA GLU A 142 -11.65 -16.53 -7.84
C GLU A 142 -10.68 -16.03 -8.91
N GLU A 143 -10.08 -14.85 -8.68
CA GLU A 143 -9.18 -14.23 -9.65
C GLU A 143 -7.81 -14.91 -9.71
N THR A 144 -7.29 -15.41 -8.59
CA THR A 144 -6.06 -16.21 -8.57
C THR A 144 -6.25 -17.52 -9.34
N GLY A 145 -7.46 -18.11 -9.33
CA GLY A 145 -7.82 -19.26 -10.15
C GLY A 145 -7.74 -19.02 -11.66
N LYS A 146 -7.83 -17.76 -12.12
CA LYS A 146 -7.64 -17.35 -13.52
C LYS A 146 -6.17 -17.09 -13.89
N GLY A 147 -5.29 -17.00 -12.90
CA GLY A 147 -3.85 -16.78 -13.04
C GLY A 147 -3.29 -15.90 -11.91
N PRO A 148 -2.02 -16.10 -11.54
CA PRO A 148 -1.40 -15.39 -10.44
C PRO A 148 -1.22 -13.89 -10.77
N PHE A 149 -1.22 -13.07 -9.73
CA PHE A 149 -0.86 -11.65 -9.76
C PHE A 149 -0.23 -11.25 -8.44
N PRO A 150 0.76 -10.35 -8.43
CA PRO A 150 1.32 -9.84 -7.18
C PRO A 150 0.37 -8.82 -6.54
N ALA A 151 0.25 -8.83 -5.20
CA ALA A 151 -0.57 -7.85 -4.51
C ALA A 151 -0.19 -7.70 -3.03
N VAL A 152 -0.67 -6.60 -2.43
CA VAL A 152 -0.58 -6.33 -1.00
C VAL A 152 -1.94 -5.85 -0.47
N LEU A 153 -2.40 -6.44 0.63
CA LEU A 153 -3.44 -5.85 1.46
C LEU A 153 -2.81 -4.69 2.21
N HIS A 154 -3.08 -3.45 1.76
CA HIS A 154 -2.56 -2.27 2.41
C HIS A 154 -3.36 -1.92 3.67
N CYS A 155 -2.78 -1.13 4.57
CA CYS A 155 -3.42 -0.61 5.79
C CYS A 155 -4.25 -1.69 6.52
N PHE A 156 -3.67 -2.88 6.66
CA PHE A 156 -4.41 -4.04 7.10
C PHE A 156 -5.02 -3.85 8.50
N THR A 157 -6.34 -3.99 8.55
CA THR A 157 -7.14 -3.95 9.77
C THR A 157 -8.20 -5.06 9.83
N GLY A 158 -8.15 -5.97 8.85
CA GLY A 158 -9.05 -7.10 8.73
C GLY A 158 -8.77 -8.23 9.71
N GLY A 159 -9.56 -9.28 9.61
CA GLY A 159 -9.45 -10.48 10.43
C GLY A 159 -8.38 -11.46 9.97
N ARG A 160 -8.08 -12.41 10.85
CA ARG A 160 -7.05 -13.46 10.63
C ARG A 160 -7.30 -14.27 9.36
N GLU A 161 -8.56 -14.57 9.04
CA GLU A 161 -8.90 -15.36 7.85
C GLU A 161 -8.48 -14.66 6.56
N LEU A 162 -8.74 -13.35 6.44
CA LEU A 162 -8.31 -12.57 5.28
C LEU A 162 -6.78 -12.52 5.19
N ALA A 163 -6.08 -12.23 6.30
CA ALA A 163 -4.63 -12.11 6.30
C ALA A 163 -3.94 -13.40 5.84
N PHE A 164 -4.29 -14.53 6.45
CA PHE A 164 -3.67 -15.81 6.14
C PHE A 164 -4.13 -16.35 4.78
N GLY A 165 -5.41 -16.19 4.43
CA GLY A 165 -5.90 -16.57 3.11
C GLY A 165 -5.22 -15.80 1.97
N ALA A 166 -4.94 -14.50 2.16
CA ALA A 166 -4.16 -13.72 1.19
C ALA A 166 -2.71 -14.23 1.08
N VAL A 167 -2.08 -14.54 2.20
CA VAL A 167 -0.70 -15.07 2.21
C VAL A 167 -0.62 -16.45 1.56
N GLU A 168 -1.61 -17.33 1.76
CA GLU A 168 -1.72 -18.63 1.07
C GLU A 168 -1.80 -18.46 -0.45
N LEU A 169 -2.43 -17.37 -0.93
CA LEU A 169 -2.46 -16.99 -2.35
C LEU A 169 -1.15 -16.32 -2.83
N GLY A 170 -0.15 -16.18 -1.95
CA GLY A 170 1.15 -15.58 -2.28
C GLY A 170 1.21 -14.06 -2.13
N LEU A 171 0.16 -13.43 -1.59
CA LEU A 171 0.08 -11.98 -1.43
C LEU A 171 0.80 -11.49 -0.18
N TYR A 172 0.93 -10.17 -0.06
CA TYR A 172 1.57 -9.47 1.06
C TYR A 172 0.54 -8.77 1.94
N VAL A 173 0.93 -8.45 3.17
CA VAL A 173 0.14 -7.67 4.13
C VAL A 173 0.99 -6.53 4.65
N SER A 174 0.44 -5.31 4.64
CA SER A 174 1.14 -4.10 5.09
C SER A 174 0.46 -3.49 6.31
N PHE A 175 1.27 -3.01 7.25
CA PHE A 175 0.80 -2.43 8.50
C PHE A 175 1.14 -0.94 8.59
N THR A 176 0.17 -0.16 9.11
CA THR A 176 0.27 1.30 9.34
C THR A 176 0.48 1.64 10.81
N GLY A 177 0.45 2.94 11.10
CA GLY A 177 0.45 3.48 12.46
C GLY A 177 -0.65 2.92 13.38
N ILE A 178 -1.70 2.30 12.84
CA ILE A 178 -2.75 1.62 13.63
C ILE A 178 -2.15 0.54 14.52
N LEU A 179 -1.10 -0.16 14.08
CA LEU A 179 -0.41 -1.18 14.87
C LEU A 179 0.09 -0.63 16.22
N THR A 180 0.35 0.67 16.29
CA THR A 180 0.85 1.37 17.48
C THR A 180 -0.26 1.78 18.46
N TYR A 181 -1.56 1.62 18.09
CA TYR A 181 -2.67 2.09 18.91
C TYR A 181 -2.93 1.15 20.09
N LYS A 182 -3.63 1.71 21.11
CA LYS A 182 -4.17 0.88 22.19
C LYS A 182 -5.32 0.02 21.65
N LYS A 183 -5.50 -1.17 22.21
CA LYS A 183 -6.58 -2.10 21.82
C LYS A 183 -6.47 -2.67 20.40
N THR A 184 -5.26 -2.93 19.94
CA THR A 184 -4.97 -3.59 18.66
C THR A 184 -4.30 -4.96 18.86
N ASP A 185 -4.64 -5.65 19.93
CA ASP A 185 -3.96 -6.89 20.32
C ASP A 185 -4.16 -7.99 19.28
N GLU A 186 -5.34 -8.08 18.66
CA GLU A 186 -5.62 -9.03 17.59
C GLU A 186 -4.77 -8.71 16.35
N LEU A 187 -4.71 -7.44 15.94
CA LEU A 187 -3.88 -7.01 14.81
C LEU A 187 -2.39 -7.31 15.05
N ARG A 188 -1.91 -7.08 16.28
CA ARG A 188 -0.54 -7.42 16.68
C ARG A 188 -0.29 -8.92 16.67
N ALA A 189 -1.27 -9.73 17.09
CA ALA A 189 -1.18 -11.19 17.01
C ALA A 189 -1.08 -11.65 15.54
N ILE A 190 -1.88 -11.07 14.64
CA ILE A 190 -1.77 -11.33 13.20
C ILE A 190 -0.38 -10.92 12.68
N ALA A 191 0.05 -9.68 12.99
CA ALA A 191 1.35 -9.17 12.55
C ALA A 191 2.53 -10.02 13.07
N ARG A 192 2.43 -10.61 14.26
CA ARG A 192 3.43 -11.53 14.82
C ARG A 192 3.47 -12.85 14.09
N ASP A 193 2.31 -13.43 13.77
CA ASP A 193 2.17 -14.80 13.30
C ASP A 193 2.31 -14.94 11.77
N LEU A 194 2.17 -13.84 11.00
CA LEU A 194 2.37 -13.86 9.55
C LEU A 194 3.80 -14.23 9.17
N PRO A 195 4.01 -14.95 8.05
CA PRO A 195 5.34 -15.23 7.51
C PRO A 195 6.13 -13.93 7.31
N ALA A 196 7.37 -13.95 7.75
CA ALA A 196 8.23 -12.77 7.76
C ALA A 196 8.42 -12.15 6.36
N GLU A 197 8.50 -13.00 5.35
CA GLU A 197 8.69 -12.63 3.95
C GLU A 197 7.44 -12.05 3.26
N ARG A 198 6.33 -11.91 3.98
CA ARG A 198 5.04 -11.41 3.45
C ARG A 198 4.56 -10.13 4.11
N VAL A 199 5.38 -9.51 4.96
CA VAL A 199 5.00 -8.33 5.74
C VAL A 199 5.69 -7.09 5.22
N LEU A 200 4.93 -5.99 5.09
CA LEU A 200 5.39 -4.65 4.76
C LEU A 200 4.99 -3.65 5.85
N VAL A 201 5.55 -2.46 5.79
CA VAL A 201 5.17 -1.31 6.62
C VAL A 201 4.95 -0.09 5.74
N GLU A 202 4.04 0.78 6.18
CA GLU A 202 3.65 1.99 5.48
C GLU A 202 3.07 3.01 6.47
N THR A 203 2.75 4.21 5.99
CA THR A 203 2.10 5.23 6.82
C THR A 203 0.63 5.43 6.53
N ASP A 204 0.22 5.36 5.27
CA ASP A 204 -1.06 5.86 4.78
C ASP A 204 -1.23 7.38 5.06
N ALA A 205 -0.11 8.10 5.06
CA ALA A 205 -0.10 9.55 5.30
C ALA A 205 -0.90 10.31 4.23
N PRO A 206 -1.71 11.30 4.62
CA PRO A 206 -1.71 12.08 5.88
C PRO A 206 -2.51 11.47 7.04
N TYR A 207 -3.06 10.28 6.88
CA TYR A 207 -3.90 9.60 7.85
C TYR A 207 -3.09 8.77 8.86
N LEU A 208 -3.76 8.26 9.89
CA LEU A 208 -3.31 7.16 10.76
C LEU A 208 -1.98 7.40 11.49
N ALA A 209 -1.71 8.65 11.91
CA ALA A 209 -0.52 8.96 12.67
C ALA A 209 -0.33 7.99 13.85
N PRO A 210 0.90 7.43 14.04
CA PRO A 210 1.19 6.50 15.14
C PRO A 210 0.82 7.06 16.50
N GLY A 211 0.59 6.17 17.48
CA GLY A 211 0.04 6.51 18.79
C GLY A 211 0.67 7.70 19.49
N LYS A 212 2.00 7.84 19.39
CA LYS A 212 2.77 8.97 19.94
C LYS A 212 2.45 10.32 19.24
N PHE A 213 1.96 10.27 18.00
CA PHE A 213 1.56 11.44 17.19
C PHE A 213 0.04 11.50 16.94
N ARG A 214 -0.74 10.67 17.61
CA ARG A 214 -2.18 10.58 17.39
C ARG A 214 -2.86 11.94 17.51
N GLY A 215 -3.75 12.24 16.54
CA GLY A 215 -4.43 13.53 16.43
C GLY A 215 -3.64 14.61 15.67
N LYS A 216 -2.41 14.30 15.22
CA LYS A 216 -1.66 15.12 14.29
C LYS A 216 -1.76 14.55 12.86
N ARG A 217 -1.46 15.37 11.84
CA ARG A 217 -1.27 14.89 10.49
C ARG A 217 -0.13 13.85 10.47
N CYS A 218 -0.36 12.70 9.86
CA CYS A 218 0.70 11.72 9.60
C CYS A 218 1.63 12.21 8.48
N GLU A 219 2.86 11.74 8.49
CA GLU A 219 3.81 11.96 7.40
C GLU A 219 4.69 10.72 7.20
N PRO A 220 5.28 10.52 6.01
CA PRO A 220 6.09 9.33 5.69
C PRO A 220 7.21 9.03 6.66
N ALA A 221 7.77 10.05 7.34
CA ALA A 221 8.78 9.87 8.39
C ALA A 221 8.31 8.93 9.53
N TYR A 222 7.00 8.85 9.74
CA TYR A 222 6.43 8.09 10.86
C TYR A 222 6.33 6.59 10.60
N VAL A 223 6.66 6.10 9.41
CA VAL A 223 6.79 4.66 9.14
C VAL A 223 7.81 4.00 10.10
N ALA A 224 8.81 4.76 10.56
CA ALA A 224 9.77 4.30 11.55
C ALA A 224 9.11 3.85 12.87
N GLU A 225 8.05 4.54 13.30
CA GLU A 225 7.32 4.16 14.51
C GLU A 225 6.51 2.88 14.32
N THR A 226 5.94 2.69 13.12
CA THR A 226 5.27 1.43 12.76
C THR A 226 6.24 0.27 12.75
N ALA A 227 7.41 0.44 12.10
CA ALA A 227 8.45 -0.57 12.04
C ALA A 227 8.99 -0.93 13.44
N LYS A 228 9.15 0.06 14.32
CA LYS A 228 9.56 -0.16 15.70
C LYS A 228 8.57 -1.03 16.48
N VAL A 229 7.27 -0.72 16.42
CA VAL A 229 6.25 -1.53 17.09
C VAL A 229 6.16 -2.92 16.48
N LEU A 230 6.33 -3.05 15.15
CA LEU A 230 6.40 -4.36 14.50
C LEU A 230 7.60 -5.19 15.00
N ALA A 231 8.75 -4.54 15.25
CA ALA A 231 9.92 -5.19 15.84
C ALA A 231 9.62 -5.73 17.25
N ASP A 232 9.03 -4.90 18.10
CA ASP A 232 8.62 -5.31 19.46
C ASP A 232 7.64 -6.49 19.41
N VAL A 233 6.64 -6.43 18.54
CA VAL A 233 5.59 -7.47 18.35
C VAL A 233 6.20 -8.80 17.90
N ARG A 234 7.22 -8.76 17.06
CA ARG A 234 7.87 -9.95 16.51
C ARG A 234 9.09 -10.42 17.31
N GLY A 235 9.48 -9.70 18.35
CA GLY A 235 10.69 -10.01 19.15
C GLY A 235 11.96 -9.92 18.32
N ALA A 236 12.01 -9.00 17.34
CA ALA A 236 13.13 -8.77 16.45
C ALA A 236 13.73 -7.37 16.70
N SER A 237 14.95 -7.12 16.23
CA SER A 237 15.52 -5.77 16.25
C SER A 237 14.89 -4.87 15.18
N GLU A 238 14.90 -3.55 15.42
CA GLU A 238 14.44 -2.57 14.43
C GLU A 238 15.20 -2.70 13.10
N GLY A 239 16.51 -3.01 13.17
CA GLY A 239 17.36 -3.23 11.99
C GLY A 239 16.95 -4.46 11.17
N GLU A 240 16.54 -5.55 11.82
CA GLU A 240 16.03 -6.75 11.16
C GLU A 240 14.70 -6.49 10.47
N ILE A 241 13.76 -5.81 11.14
CA ILE A 241 12.48 -5.45 10.52
C ILE A 241 12.69 -4.49 9.35
N ALA A 242 13.54 -3.47 9.50
CA ALA A 242 13.83 -2.53 8.40
C ALA A 242 14.40 -3.26 7.19
N ARG A 243 15.35 -4.19 7.38
CA ARG A 243 15.90 -5.00 6.28
C ARG A 243 14.85 -5.88 5.66
N GLN A 244 14.13 -6.65 6.48
CA GLN A 244 13.13 -7.61 6.02
C GLN A 244 12.00 -6.96 5.23
N THR A 245 11.39 -5.89 5.75
CA THR A 245 10.29 -5.20 5.09
C THR A 245 10.76 -4.49 3.81
N THR A 246 11.99 -3.97 3.81
CA THR A 246 12.61 -3.40 2.60
C THR A 246 12.90 -4.47 1.55
N ASP A 247 13.40 -5.63 1.93
CA ASP A 247 13.62 -6.75 1.00
C ASP A 247 12.29 -7.25 0.41
N ASN A 248 11.26 -7.36 1.22
CA ASN A 248 9.91 -7.70 0.80
C ASN A 248 9.35 -6.65 -0.18
N PHE A 249 9.55 -5.37 0.11
CA PHE A 249 9.15 -4.29 -0.78
C PHE A 249 9.78 -4.43 -2.17
N PHE A 250 11.09 -4.57 -2.28
CA PHE A 250 11.74 -4.71 -3.59
C PHE A 250 11.43 -6.02 -4.30
N ARG A 251 11.03 -7.06 -3.56
CA ARG A 251 10.54 -8.30 -4.16
C ARG A 251 9.15 -8.12 -4.77
N LEU A 252 8.28 -7.38 -4.10
CA LEU A 252 6.93 -7.11 -4.56
C LEU A 252 6.91 -5.99 -5.63
N PHE A 253 7.49 -4.84 -5.34
CA PHE A 253 7.56 -3.69 -6.25
C PHE A 253 8.81 -3.78 -7.14
N SER A 254 8.88 -4.84 -7.93
CA SER A 254 10.08 -5.22 -8.69
C SER A 254 10.53 -4.18 -9.74
N LYS A 255 9.65 -3.25 -10.13
CA LYS A 255 9.97 -2.14 -11.04
C LYS A 255 10.72 -0.99 -10.34
N VAL A 256 10.71 -0.94 -9.00
CA VAL A 256 11.48 0.06 -8.25
C VAL A 256 12.95 -0.33 -8.22
N PRO A 257 13.88 0.55 -8.67
CA PRO A 257 15.29 0.22 -8.63
C PRO A 257 15.81 0.09 -7.19
N ARG A 258 16.42 -1.06 -6.91
CA ARG A 258 17.06 -1.32 -5.62
C ARG A 258 18.36 -0.53 -5.53
N PRO A 259 18.60 0.24 -4.46
CA PRO A 259 19.89 0.93 -4.27
C PRO A 259 21.06 -0.05 -4.23
N ALA A 260 22.18 0.33 -4.83
CA ALA A 260 23.37 -0.52 -4.90
C ALA A 260 23.89 -0.92 -3.49
N GLU A 261 23.75 -0.04 -2.52
CA GLU A 261 24.15 -0.27 -1.11
C GLU A 261 23.37 -1.39 -0.42
N LEU A 262 22.21 -1.78 -0.98
CA LEU A 262 21.37 -2.88 -0.47
C LEU A 262 21.49 -4.14 -1.33
N ALA A 263 22.30 -4.12 -2.38
CA ALA A 263 22.50 -5.25 -3.28
C ALA A 263 23.70 -6.14 -2.87
N ALA A 264 24.43 -5.74 -1.82
CA ALA A 264 25.62 -6.42 -1.32
C ALA A 264 25.32 -7.46 -0.23
#